data_a7c64bb55a233e2f64a77e59d8698a03
#
_entry.id   a7c64bb55a233e2f64a77e59d8698a03
#
_cell.length_a   1.000
_cell.length_b   1.000
_cell.length_c   1.000
_cell.angle_alpha   90.00
_cell.angle_beta   90.00
_cell.angle_gamma   90.00
#
_symmetry.space_group_name_H-M   'P 1'
#
loop_
_entity.id
_entity.type
_entity.pdbx_description
1 polymer ?
#
loop_
_entity_poly.entity_id
_entity_poly.type
_entity_poly.pdbx_seq_one_letter_code
_entity_poly.pdbx_strand_id
1 'polypeptide(L)'
;MLFRSIEGSLSTAVGYAIAHQEEEDVYCVIGDLSFFYDQNALWNESLPPNLSILLLNNGGGGIFHQLPGLERSPYRDSAIAAQHTTTAEGICQTHDIVYLSARNEEELYKNLDKLFNSEEGPVLLEVFTNAEEDTQALKDYYQAF
;
A
#
# COMPACT_ATOMS: atom_id res chain seq x y z
N MET A 1 9.81 7.14 8.20
CA MET A 1 10.83 6.39 7.43
C MET A 1 10.19 5.86 6.15
N LEU A 2 10.79 6.07 4.98
CA LEU A 2 10.23 5.64 3.69
C LEU A 2 11.02 4.43 3.18
N PHE A 3 10.37 3.28 3.06
CA PHE A 3 10.97 2.06 2.51
C PHE A 3 10.55 1.87 1.06
N ARG A 4 11.47 1.49 0.20
CA ARG A 4 11.23 1.03 -1.17
C ARG A 4 11.78 -0.37 -1.31
N SER A 5 10.93 -1.36 -1.07
CA SER A 5 11.24 -2.76 -1.27
C SER A 5 9.99 -3.47 -1.78
N ILE A 6 10.15 -4.54 -2.53
CA ILE A 6 9.04 -5.40 -2.97
C ILE A 6 8.70 -6.40 -1.85
N GLU A 7 9.64 -6.70 -0.96
CA GLU A 7 9.45 -7.64 0.16
C GLU A 7 10.01 -7.05 1.45
N GLY A 8 9.38 -7.38 2.59
CA GLY A 8 9.84 -6.99 3.92
C GLY A 8 9.55 -5.54 4.32
N SER A 9 8.90 -4.74 3.48
CA SER A 9 8.57 -3.35 3.80
C SER A 9 7.53 -3.25 4.91
N LEU A 10 6.48 -4.08 4.84
CA LEU A 10 5.44 -4.13 5.85
C LEU A 10 5.97 -4.70 7.17
N SER A 11 6.72 -5.80 7.10
CA SER A 11 7.40 -6.39 8.27
C SER A 11 8.31 -5.40 8.97
N THR A 12 9.04 -4.59 8.21
CA THR A 12 9.91 -3.55 8.77
C THR A 12 9.11 -2.45 9.44
N ALA A 13 8.01 -1.98 8.82
CA ALA A 13 7.15 -0.95 9.40
C ALA A 13 6.48 -1.44 10.70
N VAL A 14 5.97 -2.68 10.70
CA VAL A 14 5.39 -3.31 11.91
C VAL A 14 6.43 -3.43 13.01
N GLY A 15 7.63 -3.95 12.71
CA GLY A 15 8.70 -4.07 13.70
C GLY A 15 9.16 -2.74 14.26
N TYR A 16 9.24 -1.69 13.42
CA TYR A 16 9.56 -0.35 13.86
C TYR A 16 8.45 0.23 14.76
N ALA A 17 7.19 0.05 14.39
CA ALA A 17 6.05 0.52 15.16
C ALA A 17 5.97 -0.16 16.56
N ILE A 18 6.24 -1.46 16.62
CA ILE A 18 6.32 -2.18 17.91
C ILE A 18 7.42 -1.61 18.81
N ALA A 19 8.58 -1.28 18.23
CA ALA A 19 9.72 -0.76 19.00
C ALA A 19 9.51 0.66 19.51
N HIS A 20 8.62 1.46 18.88
CA HIS A 20 8.42 2.90 19.16
C HIS A 20 6.96 3.26 19.48
N GLN A 21 6.17 2.31 19.94
CA GLN A 21 4.72 2.48 20.10
C GLN A 21 4.30 3.59 21.09
N GLU A 22 5.17 3.99 21.99
CA GLU A 22 4.91 5.07 22.96
C GLU A 22 5.57 6.41 22.57
N GLU A 23 6.34 6.44 21.48
CA GLU A 23 7.19 7.57 21.13
C GLU A 23 6.78 8.24 19.81
N GLU A 24 6.39 7.47 18.80
CA GLU A 24 6.21 7.97 17.45
C GLU A 24 5.05 7.29 16.72
N ASP A 25 4.32 8.04 15.90
CA ASP A 25 3.41 7.49 14.90
C ASP A 25 4.20 6.98 13.70
N VAL A 26 3.83 5.81 13.19
CA VAL A 26 4.49 5.16 12.08
C VAL A 26 3.58 5.09 10.86
N TYR A 27 3.99 5.76 9.79
CA TYR A 27 3.26 5.77 8.52
C TYR A 27 3.98 4.91 7.50
N CYS A 28 3.33 3.84 7.05
CA CYS A 28 3.80 2.93 6.01
C CYS A 28 3.07 3.24 4.69
N VAL A 29 3.79 3.77 3.69
CA VAL A 29 3.26 3.91 2.33
C VAL A 29 3.78 2.74 1.50
N ILE A 30 2.87 1.91 0.98
CA ILE A 30 3.22 0.63 0.35
C ILE A 30 2.33 0.36 -0.87
N GLY A 31 2.90 -0.29 -1.89
CA GLY A 31 2.12 -0.80 -3.03
C GLY A 31 1.48 -2.16 -2.74
N ASP A 32 0.47 -2.52 -3.53
CA ASP A 32 -0.34 -3.72 -3.38
C ASP A 32 0.47 -5.02 -3.38
N LEU A 33 1.33 -5.26 -4.36
CA LEU A 33 2.13 -6.48 -4.39
C LEU A 33 3.07 -6.58 -3.18
N SER A 34 3.70 -5.46 -2.78
CA SER A 34 4.57 -5.44 -1.60
C SER A 34 3.80 -5.73 -0.32
N PHE A 35 2.56 -5.22 -0.22
CA PHE A 35 1.68 -5.49 0.90
C PHE A 35 1.25 -6.97 0.94
N PHE A 36 0.71 -7.49 -0.18
CA PHE A 36 0.20 -8.86 -0.21
C PHE A 36 1.29 -9.92 -0.08
N TYR A 37 2.51 -9.67 -0.58
CA TYR A 37 3.63 -10.59 -0.40
C TYR A 37 4.15 -10.64 1.04
N ASP A 38 3.99 -9.56 1.81
CA ASP A 38 4.49 -9.43 3.19
C ASP A 38 3.35 -9.36 4.23
N GLN A 39 2.12 -9.72 3.84
CA GLN A 39 0.94 -9.62 4.69
C GLN A 39 1.03 -10.44 5.99
N ASN A 40 1.88 -11.46 6.02
CA ASN A 40 2.19 -12.23 7.23
C ASN A 40 2.79 -11.38 8.36
N ALA A 41 3.31 -10.18 8.05
CA ALA A 41 3.74 -9.23 9.07
C ALA A 41 2.60 -8.80 10.01
N LEU A 42 1.35 -8.86 9.53
CA LEU A 42 0.16 -8.50 10.29
C LEU A 42 -0.32 -9.64 11.22
N TRP A 43 0.29 -10.80 11.16
CA TRP A 43 -0.08 -11.99 11.94
C TRP A 43 0.45 -11.96 13.38
N ASN A 44 0.80 -10.80 13.90
CA ASN A 44 1.20 -10.62 15.27
C ASN A 44 -0.04 -10.50 16.16
N GLU A 45 -0.02 -11.10 17.36
CA GLU A 45 -1.12 -11.07 18.31
C GLU A 45 -1.53 -9.66 18.76
N SER A 46 -0.61 -8.70 18.64
CA SER A 46 -0.85 -7.31 19.00
C SER A 46 -0.14 -6.39 18.02
N LEU A 47 -0.87 -5.93 17.02
CA LEU A 47 -0.38 -4.86 16.17
C LEU A 47 -0.39 -3.55 16.97
N PRO A 48 0.67 -2.74 16.89
CA PRO A 48 0.77 -1.52 17.66
C PRO A 48 -0.20 -0.45 17.15
N PRO A 49 -0.87 0.29 18.06
CA PRO A 49 -1.89 1.27 17.67
C PRO A 49 -1.34 2.48 16.89
N ASN A 50 -0.03 2.73 16.98
CA ASN A 50 0.67 3.81 16.27
C ASN A 50 1.00 3.49 14.81
N LEU A 51 0.50 2.36 14.26
CA LEU A 51 0.74 1.97 12.87
C LEU A 51 -0.38 2.43 11.94
N SER A 52 -0.05 3.28 10.98
CA SER A 52 -0.93 3.71 9.90
C SER A 52 -0.38 3.27 8.54
N ILE A 53 -1.19 2.57 7.74
CA ILE A 53 -0.81 2.03 6.44
C ILE A 53 -1.58 2.73 5.34
N LEU A 54 -0.86 3.38 4.41
CA LEU A 54 -1.42 3.87 3.15
C LEU A 54 -1.06 2.88 2.04
N LEU A 55 -2.04 2.08 1.64
CA LEU A 55 -1.90 1.07 0.60
C LEU A 55 -2.32 1.64 -0.76
N LEU A 56 -1.40 1.72 -1.71
CA LEU A 56 -1.67 2.09 -3.09
C LEU A 56 -1.93 0.83 -3.91
N ASN A 57 -3.20 0.59 -4.24
CA ASN A 57 -3.64 -0.60 -4.97
C ASN A 57 -4.03 -0.24 -6.41
N ASN A 58 -3.13 -0.49 -7.35
CA ASN A 58 -3.38 -0.34 -8.78
C ASN A 58 -3.62 -1.68 -9.50
N GLY A 59 -3.77 -2.77 -8.74
CA GLY A 59 -4.09 -4.10 -9.25
C GLY A 59 -2.89 -4.84 -9.84
N GLY A 60 -1.64 -4.48 -9.48
CA GLY A 60 -0.45 -5.20 -9.95
C GLY A 60 0.85 -4.43 -9.87
N GLY A 61 1.89 -4.97 -10.51
CA GLY A 61 3.21 -4.35 -10.54
C GLY A 61 3.33 -3.20 -11.54
N GLY A 62 2.89 -2.01 -11.18
CA GLY A 62 2.89 -0.82 -12.04
C GLY A 62 4.25 -0.50 -12.67
N ILE A 63 5.36 -0.82 -11.99
CA ILE A 63 6.72 -0.63 -12.54
C ILE A 63 6.93 -1.38 -13.86
N PHE A 64 6.29 -2.52 -14.07
CA PHE A 64 6.45 -3.32 -15.30
C PHE A 64 5.78 -2.69 -16.51
N HIS A 65 4.86 -1.74 -16.32
CA HIS A 65 4.27 -0.95 -17.39
C HIS A 65 5.23 0.15 -17.92
N GLN A 66 6.31 0.43 -17.18
CA GLN A 66 7.30 1.45 -17.54
C GLN A 66 8.55 0.87 -18.19
N LEU A 67 8.74 -0.45 -18.14
CA LEU A 67 9.96 -1.09 -18.67
C LEU A 67 9.86 -1.26 -20.19
N PRO A 68 10.82 -0.71 -20.96
CA PRO A 68 10.82 -0.82 -22.41
C PRO A 68 10.86 -2.29 -22.87
N GLY A 69 10.02 -2.63 -23.84
CA GLY A 69 9.98 -3.94 -24.45
C GLY A 69 8.98 -4.92 -23.82
N LEU A 70 8.54 -4.67 -22.60
CA LEU A 70 7.52 -5.49 -21.94
C LEU A 70 6.11 -5.28 -22.52
N GLU A 71 5.85 -4.15 -23.14
CA GLU A 71 4.59 -3.85 -23.83
C GLU A 71 4.24 -4.84 -24.93
N ARG A 72 5.23 -5.55 -25.48
CA ARG A 72 5.08 -6.58 -26.52
C ARG A 72 4.87 -7.99 -25.95
N SER A 73 5.04 -8.18 -24.66
CA SER A 73 4.89 -9.50 -24.04
C SER A 73 3.42 -9.80 -23.78
N PRO A 74 2.88 -10.93 -24.29
CA PRO A 74 1.52 -11.36 -23.99
C PRO A 74 1.36 -11.81 -22.51
N TYR A 75 2.46 -11.93 -21.78
CA TYR A 75 2.50 -12.35 -20.37
C TYR A 75 2.76 -11.20 -19.42
N ARG A 76 2.88 -9.95 -19.91
CA ARG A 76 3.19 -8.79 -19.06
C ARG A 76 2.22 -8.70 -17.90
N ASP A 77 0.96 -8.65 -18.16
CA ASP A 77 -0.06 -8.36 -17.14
C ASP A 77 -0.32 -9.59 -16.25
N SER A 78 -0.43 -10.78 -16.86
CA SER A 78 -0.82 -12.00 -16.14
C SER A 78 0.29 -12.62 -15.30
N ALA A 79 1.55 -12.57 -15.76
CA ALA A 79 2.65 -13.27 -15.11
C ALA A 79 3.73 -12.31 -14.56
N ILE A 80 4.07 -11.24 -15.31
CA ILE A 80 5.17 -10.35 -14.90
C ILE A 80 4.67 -9.30 -13.93
N ALA A 81 3.60 -8.59 -14.27
CA ALA A 81 2.98 -7.58 -13.42
C ALA A 81 2.04 -8.18 -12.35
N ALA A 82 1.81 -9.49 -12.39
CA ALA A 82 0.98 -10.21 -11.42
C ALA A 82 -0.38 -9.52 -11.18
N GLN A 83 -1.08 -9.16 -12.27
CA GLN A 83 -2.36 -8.46 -12.20
C GLN A 83 -3.37 -9.20 -11.34
N HIS A 84 -4.07 -8.48 -10.47
CA HIS A 84 -5.03 -9.03 -9.53
C HIS A 84 -6.20 -8.08 -9.24
N THR A 85 -7.21 -8.60 -8.52
CA THR A 85 -8.36 -7.84 -8.01
C THR A 85 -8.49 -7.96 -6.49
N THR A 86 -7.41 -8.34 -5.83
CA THR A 86 -7.39 -8.55 -4.37
C THR A 86 -7.47 -7.21 -3.64
N THR A 87 -8.19 -7.20 -2.51
CA THR A 87 -8.28 -6.06 -1.60
C THR A 87 -7.79 -6.44 -0.20
N ALA A 88 -7.38 -5.44 0.57
CA ALA A 88 -6.89 -5.64 1.93
C ALA A 88 -8.02 -5.81 2.97
N GLU A 89 -9.28 -5.59 2.60
CA GLU A 89 -10.42 -5.56 3.53
C GLU A 89 -10.51 -6.83 4.40
N GLY A 90 -10.48 -8.02 3.78
CA GLY A 90 -10.57 -9.29 4.50
C GLY A 90 -9.38 -9.55 5.43
N ILE A 91 -8.20 -9.07 5.05
CA ILE A 91 -6.98 -9.13 5.87
C ILE A 91 -7.15 -8.25 7.11
N CYS A 92 -7.59 -7.00 6.91
CA CYS A 92 -7.84 -6.05 7.99
C CYS A 92 -8.88 -6.58 8.98
N GLN A 93 -9.98 -7.16 8.49
CA GLN A 93 -11.00 -7.79 9.33
C GLN A 93 -10.45 -8.95 10.16
N THR A 94 -9.53 -9.73 9.61
CA THR A 94 -8.93 -10.88 10.28
C THR A 94 -7.99 -10.48 11.43
N HIS A 95 -7.37 -9.30 11.31
CA HIS A 95 -6.33 -8.82 12.22
C HIS A 95 -6.74 -7.59 13.04
N ASP A 96 -8.05 -7.28 13.10
CA ASP A 96 -8.62 -6.15 13.86
C ASP A 96 -7.99 -4.78 13.49
N ILE A 97 -7.68 -4.59 12.20
CA ILE A 97 -7.19 -3.33 11.64
C ILE A 97 -8.37 -2.51 11.14
N VAL A 98 -8.44 -1.24 11.50
CA VAL A 98 -9.45 -0.32 10.97
C VAL A 98 -9.24 -0.16 9.47
N TYR A 99 -10.20 -0.61 8.67
CA TYR A 99 -10.12 -0.55 7.22
C TYR A 99 -10.87 0.66 6.65
N LEU A 100 -10.18 1.43 5.84
CA LEU A 100 -10.70 2.55 5.06
C LEU A 100 -10.38 2.33 3.58
N SER A 101 -11.22 2.82 2.69
CA SER A 101 -10.95 2.75 1.24
C SER A 101 -11.25 4.07 0.54
N ALA A 102 -10.53 4.35 -0.54
CA ALA A 102 -10.75 5.51 -1.39
C ALA A 102 -10.63 5.14 -2.87
N ARG A 103 -11.64 5.54 -3.68
CA ARG A 103 -11.68 5.33 -5.13
C ARG A 103 -11.71 6.64 -5.92
N ASN A 104 -11.73 7.77 -5.21
CA ASN A 104 -11.72 9.12 -5.76
C ASN A 104 -11.13 10.10 -4.74
N GLU A 105 -10.86 11.32 -5.19
CA GLU A 105 -10.23 12.35 -4.36
C GLU A 105 -11.07 12.74 -3.12
N GLU A 106 -12.39 12.79 -3.24
CA GLU A 106 -13.26 13.14 -2.11
C GLU A 106 -13.16 12.11 -0.99
N GLU A 107 -13.20 10.82 -1.35
CA GLU A 107 -13.03 9.71 -0.40
C GLU A 107 -11.62 9.71 0.19
N LEU A 108 -10.60 10.00 -0.63
CA LEU A 108 -9.21 10.09 -0.18
C LEU A 108 -9.05 11.18 0.88
N TYR A 109 -9.46 12.42 0.60
CA TYR A 109 -9.33 13.52 1.56
C TYR A 109 -10.11 13.28 2.85
N LYS A 110 -11.32 12.74 2.74
CA LYS A 110 -12.13 12.38 3.92
C LYS A 110 -11.46 11.33 4.81
N ASN A 111 -10.79 10.36 4.21
CA ASN A 111 -10.20 9.23 4.94
C ASN A 111 -8.75 9.47 5.37
N LEU A 112 -8.03 10.41 4.73
CA LEU A 112 -6.69 10.83 5.19
C LEU A 112 -6.72 11.40 6.61
N ASP A 113 -7.73 12.19 6.95
CA ASP A 113 -7.87 12.73 8.31
C ASP A 113 -8.00 11.62 9.35
N LYS A 114 -8.75 10.57 9.02
CA LYS A 114 -8.89 9.39 9.88
C LYS A 114 -7.61 8.56 9.96
N LEU A 115 -6.87 8.44 8.84
CA LEU A 115 -5.59 7.74 8.81
C LEU A 115 -4.56 8.38 9.74
N PHE A 116 -4.54 9.72 9.80
CA PHE A 116 -3.56 10.46 10.59
C PHE A 116 -3.96 10.70 12.04
N ASN A 117 -5.25 10.61 12.38
CA ASN A 117 -5.77 10.99 13.70
C ASN A 117 -6.57 9.85 14.36
N SER A 118 -6.35 8.59 13.98
CA SER A 118 -7.06 7.47 14.59
C SER A 118 -6.53 7.18 16.00
N GLU A 119 -7.43 7.12 16.95
CA GLU A 119 -7.16 6.64 18.31
C GLU A 119 -7.63 5.17 18.51
N GLU A 120 -8.21 4.55 17.48
CA GLU A 120 -8.88 3.24 17.58
C GLU A 120 -7.95 2.04 17.35
N GLY A 121 -6.65 2.27 17.10
CA GLY A 121 -5.68 1.20 16.84
C GLY A 121 -5.06 1.32 15.43
N PRO A 122 -4.43 0.26 14.93
CA PRO A 122 -3.81 0.27 13.61
C PRO A 122 -4.85 0.53 12.52
N VAL A 123 -4.51 1.40 11.56
CA VAL A 123 -5.41 1.80 10.46
C VAL A 123 -4.77 1.50 9.12
N LEU A 124 -5.57 1.03 8.18
CA LEU A 124 -5.18 0.90 6.78
C LEU A 124 -6.15 1.67 5.89
N LEU A 125 -5.62 2.59 5.08
CA LEU A 125 -6.35 3.23 3.99
C LEU A 125 -5.89 2.64 2.66
N GLU A 126 -6.77 1.91 1.97
CA GLU A 126 -6.56 1.36 0.64
C GLU A 126 -7.04 2.36 -0.42
N VAL A 127 -6.11 2.88 -1.21
CA VAL A 127 -6.38 3.81 -2.30
C VAL A 127 -6.31 3.05 -3.61
N PHE A 128 -7.46 2.95 -4.30
CA PHE A 128 -7.53 2.29 -5.60
C PHE A 128 -7.16 3.28 -6.70
N THR A 129 -6.14 2.92 -7.48
CA THR A 129 -5.68 3.67 -8.64
C THR A 129 -5.69 2.80 -9.90
N ASN A 130 -5.22 3.35 -11.00
CA ASN A 130 -5.12 2.65 -12.28
C ASN A 130 -3.68 2.63 -12.76
N ALA A 131 -3.14 1.45 -13.06
CA ALA A 131 -1.72 1.29 -13.42
C ALA A 131 -1.30 2.08 -14.68
N GLU A 132 -2.20 2.29 -15.63
CA GLU A 132 -1.91 3.08 -16.85
C GLU A 132 -1.87 4.57 -16.53
N GLU A 133 -2.83 5.07 -15.73
CA GLU A 133 -2.90 6.46 -15.29
C GLU A 133 -1.72 6.79 -14.37
N ASP A 134 -1.37 5.92 -13.43
CA ASP A 134 -0.20 6.05 -12.56
C ASP A 134 1.09 6.13 -13.38
N THR A 135 1.21 5.27 -14.40
CA THR A 135 2.36 5.26 -15.31
C THR A 135 2.47 6.57 -16.10
N GLN A 136 1.34 7.10 -16.57
CA GLN A 136 1.33 8.38 -17.29
C GLN A 136 1.68 9.54 -16.37
N ALA A 137 1.06 9.61 -15.19
CA ALA A 137 1.34 10.64 -14.20
C ALA A 137 2.84 10.68 -13.81
N LEU A 138 3.45 9.49 -13.64
CA LEU A 138 4.88 9.42 -13.34
C LEU A 138 5.76 9.88 -14.52
N LYS A 139 5.40 9.55 -15.76
CA LYS A 139 6.11 10.04 -16.95
C LYS A 139 6.02 11.56 -17.06
N ASP A 140 4.84 12.13 -16.86
CA ASP A 140 4.61 13.57 -16.89
C ASP A 140 5.42 14.28 -15.82
N TYR A 141 5.48 13.70 -14.61
CA TYR A 141 6.32 14.21 -13.52
C TYR A 141 7.81 14.26 -13.91
N TYR A 142 8.36 13.19 -14.49
CA TYR A 142 9.77 13.18 -14.90
C TYR A 142 10.08 14.08 -16.12
N GLN A 143 9.10 14.40 -16.95
CA GLN A 143 9.27 15.32 -18.07
C GLN A 143 9.23 16.81 -17.66
N ALA A 144 8.70 17.09 -16.47
CA ALA A 144 8.59 18.44 -15.94
C ALA A 144 9.91 18.96 -15.31
N PHE A 145 10.91 18.09 -15.17
CA PHE A 145 12.26 18.39 -14.67
C PHE A 145 13.35 18.06 -15.66
#